data_0231fc0fc1ab0d340851b008c0dbd5cc
#
_entry.id   0231fc0fc1ab0d340851b008c0dbd5cc
#
_cell.length_a   1.000
_cell.length_b   1.000
_cell.length_c   1.000
_cell.angle_alpha   90.00
_cell.angle_beta   90.00
_cell.angle_gamma   90.00
#
_symmetry.space_group_name_H-M   'P 1'
#
loop_
_entity.id
_entity.type
_entity.pdbx_description
1 polymer ?
#
loop_
_entity_poly.entity_id
_entity_poly.type
_entity_poly.pdbx_seq_one_letter_code
_entity_poly.pdbx_strand_id
1 'polypeptide(L)'
;MNTRARRTDAANVQNKIIGKNLRFIRHCRKMTLQRLAAAAGCRYQQIGKYELGVDQMSAYRVLQLSQILKCKIKYFFDATYIERMKAYHNRVYHAAMPPELLDIDELQAEAIRDYDMAELQARL
;
A
#
# COMPACT_ATOMS: atom_id res chain seq x y z
N MET A 1 16.65 4.11 -31.18
CA MET A 1 16.31 5.17 -30.24
C MET A 1 15.07 4.78 -29.44
N ASN A 2 15.13 4.91 -28.14
CA ASN A 2 13.97 4.60 -27.33
C ASN A 2 12.91 5.69 -27.51
N THR A 3 11.76 5.32 -28.06
CA THR A 3 10.65 6.25 -28.31
C THR A 3 9.79 6.50 -27.08
N ARG A 4 10.00 5.75 -25.99
CA ARG A 4 9.26 5.98 -24.76
C ARG A 4 9.78 7.25 -24.08
N ALA A 5 8.86 8.13 -23.71
CA ALA A 5 9.19 9.26 -22.87
C ALA A 5 9.78 8.74 -21.55
N ARG A 6 10.90 9.32 -21.13
CA ARG A 6 11.44 9.01 -19.81
C ARG A 6 10.50 9.55 -18.74
N ARG A 7 10.26 8.73 -17.73
CA ARG A 7 9.53 9.22 -16.56
C ARG A 7 10.34 10.32 -15.88
N THR A 8 9.66 11.36 -15.44
CA THR A 8 10.29 12.42 -14.66
C THR A 8 10.73 11.89 -13.29
N ASP A 9 11.65 12.59 -12.65
CA ASP A 9 12.06 12.25 -11.28
C ASP A 9 10.87 12.30 -10.31
N ALA A 10 9.96 13.26 -10.50
CA ALA A 10 8.73 13.35 -9.70
C ALA A 10 7.87 12.10 -9.85
N ALA A 11 7.70 11.60 -11.10
CA ALA A 11 6.94 10.37 -11.33
C ALA A 11 7.62 9.15 -10.72
N ASN A 12 8.94 9.08 -10.78
CA ASN A 12 9.70 7.99 -10.16
C ASN A 12 9.57 7.99 -8.64
N VAL A 13 9.64 9.16 -8.02
CA VAL A 13 9.41 9.31 -6.58
C VAL A 13 8.00 8.86 -6.21
N GLN A 14 7.00 9.31 -6.97
CA GLN A 14 5.60 8.96 -6.71
C GLN A 14 5.37 7.46 -6.87
N ASN A 15 5.95 6.82 -7.88
CA ASN A 15 5.82 5.38 -8.07
C ASN A 15 6.42 4.60 -6.90
N LYS A 16 7.51 5.07 -6.33
CA LYS A 16 8.10 4.45 -5.14
C LYS A 16 7.22 4.60 -3.91
N ILE A 17 6.58 5.76 -3.74
CA ILE A 17 5.61 6.00 -2.65
C ILE A 17 4.44 5.03 -2.79
N ILE A 18 3.85 4.94 -3.97
CA ILE A 18 2.74 4.04 -4.24
C ILE A 18 3.14 2.60 -3.98
N GLY A 19 4.31 2.20 -4.45
CA GLY A 19 4.83 0.84 -4.27
C GLY A 19 5.02 0.47 -2.80
N LYS A 20 5.61 1.35 -2.01
CA LYS A 20 5.79 1.13 -0.57
C LYS A 20 4.45 1.00 0.14
N ASN A 21 3.51 1.89 -0.16
CA ASN A 21 2.19 1.86 0.46
C ASN A 21 1.44 0.59 0.07
N LEU A 22 1.50 0.19 -1.19
CA LEU A 22 0.92 -1.06 -1.67
C LEU A 22 1.48 -2.26 -0.89
N ARG A 23 2.81 -2.34 -0.77
CA ARG A 23 3.46 -3.43 -0.05
C ARG A 23 3.02 -3.45 1.41
N PHE A 24 3.01 -2.30 2.07
CA PHE A 24 2.61 -2.18 3.47
C PHE A 24 1.17 -2.66 3.67
N ILE A 25 0.23 -2.17 2.85
CA ILE A 25 -1.18 -2.53 2.97
C ILE A 25 -1.38 -4.02 2.65
N ARG A 26 -0.71 -4.54 1.61
CA ARG A 26 -0.78 -5.97 1.29
C ARG A 26 -0.36 -6.82 2.49
N HIS A 27 0.75 -6.46 3.11
CA HIS A 27 1.24 -7.16 4.30
C HIS A 27 0.22 -7.08 5.44
N CYS A 28 -0.35 -5.92 5.68
CA CYS A 28 -1.35 -5.76 6.73
C CYS A 28 -2.61 -6.59 6.48
N ARG A 29 -2.91 -6.89 5.23
CA ARG A 29 -4.01 -7.80 4.86
C ARG A 29 -3.58 -9.26 4.83
N LYS A 30 -2.34 -9.56 5.20
CA LYS A 30 -1.77 -10.93 5.23
C LYS A 30 -1.87 -11.62 3.88
N MET A 31 -1.67 -10.87 2.82
CA MET A 31 -1.69 -11.40 1.47
C MET A 31 -0.27 -11.58 0.92
N THR A 32 -0.03 -12.72 0.32
CA THR A 32 1.20 -12.95 -0.45
C THR A 32 1.11 -12.23 -1.79
N LEU A 33 2.26 -12.04 -2.45
CA LEU A 33 2.29 -11.52 -3.81
C LEU A 33 1.43 -12.37 -4.74
N GLN A 34 1.51 -13.69 -4.59
CA GLN A 34 0.76 -14.63 -5.43
C GLN A 34 -0.75 -14.49 -5.22
N ARG A 35 -1.20 -14.36 -3.98
CA ARG A 35 -2.63 -14.20 -3.69
C ARG A 35 -3.18 -12.89 -4.24
N LEU A 36 -2.43 -11.80 -4.04
CA LEU A 36 -2.87 -10.50 -4.57
C LEU A 36 -2.89 -10.52 -6.09
N ALA A 37 -1.87 -11.08 -6.72
CA ALA A 37 -1.79 -11.20 -8.17
C ALA A 37 -2.93 -12.04 -8.73
N ALA A 38 -3.24 -13.18 -8.11
CA ALA A 38 -4.36 -14.03 -8.52
C ALA A 38 -5.69 -13.27 -8.46
N ALA A 39 -5.93 -12.51 -7.40
CA ALA A 39 -7.13 -11.71 -7.27
C ALA A 39 -7.21 -10.59 -8.31
N ALA A 40 -6.06 -10.04 -8.70
CA ALA A 40 -5.99 -8.96 -9.69
C ALA A 40 -5.92 -9.46 -11.13
N GLY A 41 -5.75 -10.78 -11.34
CA GLY A 41 -5.64 -11.36 -12.68
C GLY A 41 -4.33 -11.03 -13.38
N CYS A 42 -3.23 -10.90 -12.64
CA CYS A 42 -1.91 -10.64 -13.21
C CYS A 42 -0.86 -11.56 -12.57
N ARG A 43 0.37 -11.45 -13.04
CA ARG A 43 1.48 -12.23 -12.50
C ARG A 43 2.01 -11.60 -11.22
N TYR A 44 2.48 -12.43 -10.28
CA TYR A 44 3.02 -11.92 -9.01
C TYR A 44 4.27 -11.06 -9.22
N GLN A 45 5.06 -11.33 -10.27
CA GLN A 45 6.20 -10.50 -10.62
C GLN A 45 5.78 -9.08 -10.94
N GLN A 46 4.60 -8.91 -11.56
CA GLN A 46 4.07 -7.59 -11.86
C GLN A 46 3.74 -6.82 -10.59
N ILE A 47 3.11 -7.48 -9.61
CA ILE A 47 2.86 -6.85 -8.30
C ILE A 47 4.20 -6.45 -7.66
N GLY A 48 5.20 -7.33 -7.71
CA GLY A 48 6.53 -7.03 -7.18
C GLY A 48 7.15 -5.79 -7.82
N LYS A 49 7.01 -5.62 -9.13
CA LYS A 49 7.50 -4.44 -9.84
C LYS A 49 6.77 -3.17 -9.41
N TYR A 50 5.47 -3.26 -9.19
CA TYR A 50 4.71 -2.13 -8.63
C TYR A 50 5.22 -1.74 -7.24
N GLU A 51 5.45 -2.73 -6.39
CA GLU A 51 5.92 -2.48 -5.02
C GLU A 51 7.32 -1.86 -4.97
N LEU A 52 8.16 -2.19 -5.94
CA LEU A 52 9.50 -1.59 -6.07
C LEU A 52 9.49 -0.23 -6.75
N GLY A 53 8.36 0.19 -7.29
CA GLY A 53 8.26 1.44 -8.05
C GLY A 53 8.93 1.38 -9.41
N VAL A 54 9.22 0.17 -9.91
CA VAL A 54 9.85 -0.04 -11.23
C VAL A 54 8.84 0.19 -12.35
N ASP A 55 7.63 -0.32 -12.17
CA ASP A 55 6.55 -0.15 -13.12
C ASP A 55 5.46 0.75 -12.56
N GLN A 56 4.87 1.54 -13.44
CA GLN A 56 3.74 2.39 -13.11
C GLN A 56 2.44 1.62 -13.27
N MET A 57 1.54 1.79 -12.32
CA MET A 57 0.21 1.21 -12.40
C MET A 57 -0.72 2.12 -13.22
N SER A 58 -1.59 1.51 -14.01
CA SER A 58 -2.72 2.22 -14.60
C SER A 58 -3.69 2.66 -13.50
N ALA A 59 -4.51 3.67 -13.81
CA ALA A 59 -5.55 4.11 -12.88
C ALA A 59 -6.50 2.95 -12.51
N TYR A 60 -6.87 2.13 -13.49
CA TYR A 60 -7.71 0.96 -13.24
C TYR A 60 -7.04 -0.02 -12.26
N ARG A 61 -5.74 -0.28 -12.46
CA ARG A 61 -5.02 -1.21 -11.57
C ARG A 61 -4.97 -0.70 -10.14
N VAL A 62 -4.73 0.59 -9.94
CA VAL A 62 -4.75 1.20 -8.62
C VAL A 62 -6.12 1.04 -7.96
N LEU A 63 -7.18 1.36 -8.70
CA LEU A 63 -8.55 1.19 -8.21
C LEU A 63 -8.83 -0.27 -7.84
N GLN A 64 -8.49 -1.20 -8.73
CA GLN A 64 -8.71 -2.63 -8.53
C GLN A 64 -8.00 -3.13 -7.26
N LEU A 65 -6.72 -2.78 -7.10
CA LEU A 65 -5.96 -3.19 -5.92
C LEU A 65 -6.51 -2.59 -4.64
N SER A 66 -6.99 -1.34 -4.69
CA SER A 66 -7.62 -0.72 -3.52
C SER A 66 -8.88 -1.48 -3.10
N GLN A 67 -9.65 -1.96 -4.05
CA GLN A 67 -10.86 -2.73 -3.78
C GLN A 67 -10.53 -4.12 -3.22
N ILE A 68 -9.53 -4.80 -3.80
CA ILE A 68 -9.09 -6.10 -3.32
C ILE A 68 -8.56 -6.01 -1.89
N LEU A 69 -7.75 -4.98 -1.62
CA LEU A 69 -7.14 -4.78 -0.31
C LEU A 69 -8.07 -4.07 0.68
N LYS A 70 -9.25 -3.66 0.23
CA LYS A 70 -10.26 -2.99 1.07
C LYS A 70 -9.70 -1.77 1.78
N CYS A 71 -9.03 -0.91 1.02
CA CYS A 71 -8.48 0.34 1.53
C CYS A 71 -8.89 1.50 0.63
N LYS A 72 -8.79 2.71 1.15
CA LYS A 72 -9.07 3.90 0.36
C LYS A 72 -7.94 4.12 -0.64
N ILE A 73 -8.30 4.42 -1.88
CA ILE A 73 -7.33 4.62 -2.96
C ILE A 73 -6.31 5.73 -2.63
N LYS A 74 -6.73 6.75 -1.91
CA LYS A 74 -5.85 7.88 -1.54
C LYS A 74 -4.64 7.44 -0.72
N TYR A 75 -4.73 6.34 0.01
CA TYR A 75 -3.63 5.86 0.85
C TYR A 75 -2.44 5.40 0.02
N PHE A 76 -2.67 4.93 -1.19
CA PHE A 76 -1.55 4.57 -2.07
C PHE A 76 -0.70 5.77 -2.43
N PHE A 77 -1.29 6.96 -2.52
CA PHE A 77 -0.61 8.16 -2.97
C PHE A 77 -0.02 9.00 -1.85
N ASP A 78 -0.30 8.65 -0.61
CA ASP A 78 0.06 9.45 0.56
C ASP A 78 1.48 9.10 1.01
N ALA A 79 2.40 10.02 0.82
CA ALA A 79 3.81 9.83 1.18
C ALA A 79 4.04 9.58 2.68
N THR A 80 3.11 10.01 3.53
CA THR A 80 3.23 9.88 4.99
C THR A 80 2.36 8.78 5.57
N TYR A 81 1.69 7.99 4.74
CA TYR A 81 0.71 7.03 5.20
C TYR A 81 1.31 6.01 6.18
N ILE A 82 2.43 5.41 5.82
CA ILE A 82 3.08 4.39 6.65
C ILE A 82 3.51 4.98 8.00
N GLU A 83 4.08 6.18 7.98
CA GLU A 83 4.51 6.86 9.21
C GLU A 83 3.33 7.20 10.11
N ARG A 84 2.23 7.68 9.52
CA ARG A 84 1.01 7.94 10.28
C ARG A 84 0.41 6.68 10.87
N MET A 85 0.47 5.56 10.15
CA MET A 85 0.00 4.28 10.66
C MET A 85 0.88 3.76 11.80
N LYS A 86 2.19 3.94 11.70
CA LYS A 86 3.11 3.60 12.80
C LYS A 86 2.82 4.43 14.05
N ALA A 87 2.60 5.73 13.88
CA ALA A 87 2.25 6.61 14.98
C ALA A 87 0.91 6.23 15.61
N TYR A 88 -0.07 5.91 14.79
CA TYR A 88 -1.37 5.43 15.26
C TYR A 88 -1.24 4.14 16.05
N HIS A 89 -0.48 3.18 15.54
CA HIS A 89 -0.22 1.91 16.22
C HIS A 89 0.43 2.15 17.59
N ASN A 90 1.45 2.99 17.65
CA ASN A 90 2.12 3.33 18.90
C ASN A 90 1.15 3.96 19.92
N ARG A 91 0.29 4.86 19.47
CA ARG A 91 -0.69 5.54 20.34
C ARG A 91 -1.73 4.58 20.88
N VAL A 92 -2.22 3.66 20.04
CA VAL A 92 -3.29 2.72 20.41
C VAL A 92 -2.76 1.56 21.24
N TYR A 93 -1.61 1.03 20.88
CA TYR A 93 -1.05 -0.17 21.51
C TYR A 93 0.10 0.13 22.47
N HIS A 94 0.46 1.40 22.65
CA HIS A 94 1.55 1.84 23.52
C HIS A 94 2.89 1.18 23.18
N ALA A 95 3.12 0.87 21.91
CA ALA A 95 4.32 0.21 21.46
C ALA A 95 4.66 0.67 20.05
N ALA A 96 5.96 0.90 19.77
CA ALA A 96 6.41 1.19 18.42
C ALA A 96 6.15 -0.04 17.54
N MET A 97 5.77 0.20 16.28
CA MET A 97 5.60 -0.87 15.31
C MET A 97 6.97 -1.41 14.92
N PRO A 98 7.30 -2.68 15.24
CA PRO A 98 8.59 -3.25 14.87
C PRO A 98 8.74 -3.33 13.35
N PRO A 99 9.94 -3.05 12.80
CA PRO A 99 10.16 -3.10 11.35
C PRO A 99 9.81 -4.44 10.71
N GLU A 100 10.07 -5.54 11.40
CA GLU A 100 9.75 -6.89 10.96
C GLU A 100 8.24 -7.15 10.90
N LEU A 101 7.45 -6.39 11.60
CA LEU A 101 5.99 -6.49 11.60
C LEU A 101 5.35 -5.72 10.44
N LEU A 102 6.13 -5.10 9.59
CA LEU A 102 5.67 -4.79 8.26
C LEU A 102 5.35 -6.08 7.50
N ASP A 103 5.82 -7.20 8.02
CA ASP A 103 5.44 -8.55 7.62
C ASP A 103 4.41 -9.13 8.59
N ILE A 104 3.44 -8.38 8.98
CA ILE A 104 2.13 -8.88 9.26
C ILE A 104 1.90 -9.69 10.49
N ASP A 105 1.41 -9.07 11.45
CA ASP A 105 0.57 -9.81 12.35
C ASP A 105 -0.85 -9.22 12.38
N GLU A 106 -1.67 -9.83 13.16
CA GLU A 106 -3.06 -9.48 13.37
C GLU A 106 -3.23 -8.04 13.85
N LEU A 107 -2.30 -7.58 14.70
CA LEU A 107 -2.37 -6.25 15.29
C LEU A 107 -2.21 -5.14 14.24
N GLN A 108 -1.33 -5.35 13.28
CA GLN A 108 -1.16 -4.39 12.19
C GLN A 108 -2.38 -4.31 11.29
N ALA A 109 -2.97 -5.47 10.99
CA ALA A 109 -4.19 -5.52 10.21
C ALA A 109 -5.33 -4.83 10.94
N GLU A 110 -5.44 -5.02 12.25
CA GLU A 110 -6.43 -4.34 13.08
C GLU A 110 -6.19 -2.83 13.11
N ALA A 111 -4.95 -2.41 13.30
CA ALA A 111 -4.60 -0.99 13.34
C ALA A 111 -5.02 -0.27 12.05
N ILE A 112 -4.79 -0.90 10.91
CA ILE A 112 -5.22 -0.32 9.62
C ILE A 112 -6.73 -0.28 9.53
N ARG A 113 -7.42 -1.35 9.91
CA ARG A 113 -8.90 -1.36 9.88
C ARG A 113 -9.48 -0.30 10.80
N ASP A 114 -8.94 -0.16 12.01
CA ASP A 114 -9.41 0.82 12.98
C ASP A 114 -9.17 2.25 12.48
N TYR A 115 -8.01 2.48 11.88
CA TYR A 115 -7.70 3.78 11.30
C TYR A 115 -8.65 4.12 10.14
N ASP A 116 -8.91 3.17 9.26
CA ASP A 116 -9.84 3.37 8.14
C ASP A 116 -11.24 3.67 8.66
N MET A 117 -11.69 2.97 9.69
CA MET A 117 -12.99 3.21 10.30
C MET A 117 -13.06 4.57 10.99
N ALA A 118 -12.02 4.95 11.73
CA ALA A 118 -11.98 6.24 12.40
C ALA A 118 -12.02 7.40 11.39
N GLU A 119 -11.29 7.27 10.29
CA GLU A 119 -11.29 8.27 9.25
C GLU A 119 -12.64 8.33 8.52
N LEU A 120 -13.27 7.19 8.30
CA LEU A 120 -14.60 7.14 7.71
C LEU A 120 -15.62 7.85 8.61
N GLN A 121 -15.57 7.61 9.91
CA GLN A 121 -16.45 8.25 10.89
C GLN A 121 -16.23 9.77 10.94
N ALA A 122 -15.00 10.21 10.84
CA ALA A 122 -14.67 11.63 10.85
C ALA A 122 -15.25 12.40 9.66
N ARG A 123 -15.67 11.71 8.60
CA ARG A 123 -16.28 12.30 7.39
C ARG A 123 -17.79 12.34 7.42
N LEU A 124 -18.38 11.69 8.39
CA LEU A 124 -19.82 11.70 8.57
C LEU A 124 -20.23 12.90 9.41
#